data_9f610daef10b06d1c91b65c3a6cd3fb6
#
_entry.id   9f610daef10b06d1c91b65c3a6cd3fb6
#
_cell.length_a   1.000
_cell.length_b   1.000
_cell.length_c   1.000
_cell.angle_alpha   90.00
_cell.angle_beta   90.00
_cell.angle_gamma   90.00
#
_symmetry.space_group_name_H-M   'P 1'
#
loop_
_entity.id
_entity.type
_entity.pdbx_description
1 polymer ?
#
loop_
_entity_poly.entity_id
_entity_poly.type
_entity_poly.pdbx_seq_one_letter_code
_entity_poly.pdbx_strand_id
1 'polypeptide(L)'
;MQITEITKSDFEAFWPIFKDIIQAQETYAFDPELDFASAYQLWCISPQKCFVIKEDDSILGTYYIKPNAPGPSAHISNCGYMVSPHSRGKGIARKLCLHSQQIAIELGYTAMQFNSVVSTNGIAVKLWQKLDYNIIGTIPKAYNHKRLGLVDSFIMHKQLE
;
A
#
# COMPACT_ATOMS: atom_id res chain seq x y z
N MET A 1 16.93 -4.11 10.10
CA MET A 1 15.60 -4.15 9.43
C MET A 1 15.54 -5.32 8.47
N GLN A 2 14.48 -6.09 8.53
CA GLN A 2 14.29 -7.27 7.68
C GLN A 2 12.87 -7.26 7.10
N ILE A 3 12.75 -7.60 5.80
CA ILE A 3 11.45 -7.74 5.11
C ILE A 3 11.21 -9.24 4.90
N THR A 4 10.09 -9.74 5.41
CA THR A 4 9.68 -11.15 5.30
C THR A 4 8.22 -11.27 4.93
N GLU A 5 7.81 -12.42 4.39
CA GLU A 5 6.39 -12.70 4.20
C GLU A 5 5.66 -12.63 5.54
N ILE A 6 4.46 -12.07 5.52
CA ILE A 6 3.68 -11.84 6.73
C ILE A 6 3.14 -13.16 7.29
N THR A 7 3.17 -13.29 8.62
CA THR A 7 2.45 -14.34 9.32
C THR A 7 1.17 -13.78 9.93
N LYS A 8 0.23 -14.63 10.29
CA LYS A 8 -0.98 -14.18 11.01
C LYS A 8 -0.63 -13.46 12.29
N SER A 9 0.36 -13.96 13.03
CA SER A 9 0.88 -13.33 14.26
C SER A 9 1.41 -11.92 13.99
N ASP A 10 2.10 -11.72 12.88
CA ASP A 10 2.57 -10.39 12.46
C ASP A 10 1.40 -9.44 12.23
N PHE A 11 0.37 -9.89 11.54
CA PHE A 11 -0.80 -9.05 11.30
C PHE A 11 -1.59 -8.75 12.58
N GLU A 12 -1.70 -9.73 13.48
CA GLU A 12 -2.29 -9.50 14.80
C GLU A 12 -1.57 -8.40 15.56
N ALA A 13 -0.23 -8.40 15.53
CA ALA A 13 0.58 -7.37 16.15
C ALA A 13 0.43 -5.99 15.47
N PHE A 14 0.25 -5.95 14.16
CA PHE A 14 0.08 -4.71 13.40
C PHE A 14 -1.37 -4.20 13.39
N TRP A 15 -2.34 -5.03 13.72
CA TRP A 15 -3.76 -4.70 13.64
C TRP A 15 -4.17 -3.39 14.32
N PRO A 16 -3.70 -3.06 15.53
CA PRO A 16 -4.06 -1.77 16.13
C PRO A 16 -3.66 -0.57 15.27
N ILE A 17 -2.49 -0.65 14.62
CA ILE A 17 -1.99 0.40 13.72
C ILE A 17 -2.82 0.43 12.43
N PHE A 18 -3.09 -0.72 11.83
CA PHE A 18 -3.94 -0.85 10.65
C PHE A 18 -5.31 -0.24 10.90
N LYS A 19 -5.92 -0.60 12.02
CA LYS A 19 -7.23 -0.08 12.44
C LYS A 19 -7.23 1.44 12.57
N ASP A 20 -6.23 2.02 13.21
CA ASP A 20 -6.10 3.46 13.36
C ASP A 20 -5.97 4.16 12.00
N ILE A 21 -5.22 3.58 11.08
CA ILE A 21 -5.03 4.14 9.73
C ILE A 21 -6.36 4.16 8.97
N ILE A 22 -7.11 3.07 8.96
CA ILE A 22 -8.39 3.04 8.24
C ILE A 22 -9.46 3.92 8.90
N GLN A 23 -9.47 4.02 10.22
CA GLN A 23 -10.39 4.89 10.96
C GLN A 23 -10.09 6.38 10.79
N ALA A 24 -8.85 6.74 10.48
CA ALA A 24 -8.48 8.12 10.19
C ALA A 24 -9.13 8.66 8.90
N GLN A 25 -9.46 7.80 7.95
CA GLN A 25 -10.13 8.16 6.69
C GLN A 25 -9.41 9.30 5.95
N GLU A 26 -8.09 9.18 5.83
CA GLU A 26 -7.24 10.18 5.18
C GLU A 26 -6.46 9.63 3.99
N THR A 27 -6.20 8.31 3.94
CA THR A 27 -5.27 7.72 2.97
C THR A 27 -5.75 6.43 2.32
N TYR A 28 -6.63 5.66 2.95
CA TYR A 28 -7.11 4.36 2.44
C TYR A 28 -8.62 4.33 2.27
N ALA A 29 -9.07 3.74 1.15
CA ALA A 29 -10.48 3.60 0.81
C ALA A 29 -11.10 2.33 1.38
N PHE A 30 -10.64 1.87 2.54
CA PHE A 30 -11.25 0.76 3.26
C PHE A 30 -12.36 1.26 4.18
N ASP A 31 -13.38 0.42 4.38
CA ASP A 31 -14.41 0.67 5.37
C ASP A 31 -13.76 0.88 6.75
N PRO A 32 -13.96 2.04 7.40
CA PRO A 32 -13.36 2.30 8.70
C PRO A 32 -13.87 1.37 9.82
N GLU A 33 -14.98 0.68 9.60
CA GLU A 33 -15.57 -0.29 10.55
C GLU A 33 -15.11 -1.73 10.29
N LEU A 34 -14.15 -1.94 9.37
CA LEU A 34 -13.65 -3.26 9.03
C LEU A 34 -13.13 -3.98 10.28
N ASP A 35 -13.58 -5.22 10.52
CA ASP A 35 -13.09 -6.03 11.62
C ASP A 35 -11.76 -6.73 11.27
N PHE A 36 -11.15 -7.35 12.28
CA PHE A 36 -9.87 -8.05 12.11
C PHE A 36 -9.95 -9.14 11.05
N ALA A 37 -10.97 -9.99 11.09
CA ALA A 37 -11.07 -11.12 10.17
C ALA A 37 -11.20 -10.66 8.72
N SER A 38 -12.02 -9.64 8.47
CA SER A 38 -12.20 -9.05 7.15
C SER A 38 -10.96 -8.33 6.66
N ALA A 39 -10.28 -7.60 7.55
CA ALA A 39 -9.02 -6.92 7.23
C ALA A 39 -7.91 -7.92 6.90
N TYR A 40 -7.79 -8.99 7.69
CA TYR A 40 -6.82 -10.06 7.45
C TYR A 40 -7.05 -10.72 6.10
N GLN A 41 -8.29 -11.04 5.78
CA GLN A 41 -8.66 -11.63 4.50
C GLN A 41 -8.26 -10.70 3.34
N LEU A 42 -8.59 -9.42 3.45
CA LEU A 42 -8.41 -8.45 2.38
C LEU A 42 -6.93 -8.07 2.17
N TRP A 43 -6.15 -7.97 3.24
CA TRP A 43 -4.76 -7.53 3.18
C TRP A 43 -3.77 -8.68 3.03
N CYS A 44 -4.00 -9.81 3.71
CA CYS A 44 -3.03 -10.90 3.80
C CYS A 44 -3.36 -12.12 2.95
N ILE A 45 -4.64 -12.45 2.78
CA ILE A 45 -5.08 -13.71 2.15
C ILE A 45 -5.42 -13.52 0.68
N SER A 46 -6.26 -12.52 0.36
CA SER A 46 -6.71 -12.27 -1.03
C SER A 46 -5.59 -11.87 -1.98
N PRO A 47 -4.61 -11.03 -1.58
CA PRO A 47 -3.48 -10.71 -2.45
C PRO A 47 -2.60 -11.92 -2.73
N GLN A 48 -1.80 -11.85 -3.77
CA GLN A 48 -0.86 -12.90 -4.15
C GLN A 48 0.21 -13.12 -3.08
N LYS A 49 0.78 -12.03 -2.55
CA LYS A 49 1.74 -12.03 -1.45
C LYS A 49 1.55 -10.80 -0.56
N CYS A 50 1.96 -10.94 0.69
CA CYS A 50 1.97 -9.86 1.65
C CYS A 50 3.24 -9.94 2.51
N PHE A 51 3.86 -8.80 2.80
CA PHE A 51 5.15 -8.69 3.48
C PHE A 51 5.08 -7.71 4.65
N VAL A 52 5.95 -7.92 5.61
CA VAL A 52 6.20 -6.98 6.73
C VAL A 52 7.67 -6.59 6.75
N ILE A 53 7.94 -5.38 7.23
CA ILE A 53 9.27 -4.92 7.58
C ILE A 53 9.36 -4.83 9.10
N LYS A 54 10.40 -5.45 9.66
CA LYS A 54 10.63 -5.56 11.10
C LYS A 54 11.98 -4.99 11.48
N GLU A 55 12.03 -4.42 12.68
CA GLU A 55 13.26 -4.09 13.39
C GLU A 55 13.12 -4.66 14.80
N ASP A 56 13.97 -5.63 15.14
CA ASP A 56 13.80 -6.46 16.33
C ASP A 56 12.41 -7.13 16.35
N ASP A 57 11.61 -6.95 17.38
CA ASP A 57 10.25 -7.49 17.49
C ASP A 57 9.17 -6.52 17.02
N SER A 58 9.57 -5.35 16.54
CA SER A 58 8.63 -4.29 16.12
C SER A 58 8.34 -4.38 14.62
N ILE A 59 7.05 -4.35 14.26
CA ILE A 59 6.60 -4.27 12.88
C ILE A 59 6.46 -2.81 12.51
N LEU A 60 7.26 -2.36 11.53
CA LEU A 60 7.34 -0.97 11.12
C LEU A 60 6.39 -0.64 9.97
N GLY A 61 6.01 -1.63 9.19
CA GLY A 61 5.11 -1.46 8.06
C GLY A 61 4.82 -2.77 7.35
N THR A 62 3.95 -2.71 6.36
CA THR A 62 3.51 -3.87 5.58
C THR A 62 3.08 -3.44 4.18
N TYR A 63 3.15 -4.36 3.23
CA TYR A 63 2.56 -4.18 1.91
C TYR A 63 2.02 -5.50 1.37
N TYR A 64 1.04 -5.40 0.47
CA TYR A 64 0.59 -6.52 -0.36
C TYR A 64 0.95 -6.28 -1.82
N ILE A 65 1.03 -7.37 -2.60
CA ILE A 65 1.14 -7.33 -4.05
C ILE A 65 0.14 -8.29 -4.68
N LYS A 66 -0.51 -7.85 -5.73
CA LYS A 66 -1.50 -8.62 -6.50
C LYS A 66 -1.55 -8.13 -7.95
N PRO A 67 -2.15 -8.92 -8.88
CA PRO A 67 -2.49 -8.38 -10.19
C PRO A 67 -3.46 -7.21 -10.05
N ASN A 68 -3.22 -6.14 -10.83
CA ASN A 68 -4.13 -4.98 -10.84
C ASN A 68 -5.48 -5.30 -11.50
N ALA A 69 -5.46 -6.16 -12.52
CA ALA A 69 -6.65 -6.60 -13.24
C ALA A 69 -6.46 -8.04 -13.73
N PRO A 70 -7.54 -8.76 -14.04
CA PRO A 70 -7.45 -10.17 -14.42
C PRO A 70 -7.08 -10.37 -15.90
N GLY A 71 -6.82 -11.64 -16.26
CA GLY A 71 -6.68 -12.11 -17.64
C GLY A 71 -5.59 -11.38 -18.42
N PRO A 72 -5.90 -10.84 -19.59
CA PRO A 72 -4.90 -10.16 -20.45
C PRO A 72 -4.23 -8.95 -19.82
N SER A 73 -4.76 -8.43 -18.72
CA SER A 73 -4.20 -7.27 -17.99
C SER A 73 -3.48 -7.66 -16.70
N ALA A 74 -3.31 -8.97 -16.43
CA ALA A 74 -2.72 -9.46 -15.19
C ALA A 74 -1.20 -9.27 -15.10
N HIS A 75 -0.55 -8.73 -16.10
CA HIS A 75 0.88 -8.43 -16.12
C HIS A 75 1.24 -7.11 -15.40
N ILE A 76 0.25 -6.32 -15.01
CA ILE A 76 0.43 -5.11 -14.20
C ILE A 76 0.11 -5.44 -12.75
N SER A 77 1.04 -5.15 -11.85
CA SER A 77 0.82 -5.35 -10.41
C SER A 77 0.19 -4.14 -9.74
N ASN A 78 -0.45 -4.38 -8.61
CA ASN A 78 -0.92 -3.37 -7.69
C ASN A 78 -0.39 -3.68 -6.29
N CYS A 79 0.04 -2.66 -5.56
CA CYS A 79 0.48 -2.76 -4.18
C CYS A 79 -0.24 -1.73 -3.32
N GLY A 80 -0.43 -2.07 -2.05
CA GLY A 80 -0.82 -1.12 -1.01
C GLY A 80 0.20 -1.19 0.11
N TYR A 81 0.54 -0.03 0.70
CA TYR A 81 1.54 0.09 1.75
C TYR A 81 0.95 0.76 2.97
N MET A 82 1.24 0.23 4.15
CA MET A 82 0.96 0.89 5.42
C MET A 82 2.21 0.95 6.27
N VAL A 83 2.50 2.12 6.81
CA VAL A 83 3.67 2.37 7.66
C VAL A 83 3.20 2.83 9.03
N SER A 84 3.78 2.25 10.07
CA SER A 84 3.51 2.68 11.45
C SER A 84 3.87 4.16 11.61
N PRO A 85 2.98 4.98 12.21
CA PRO A 85 3.31 6.38 12.51
C PRO A 85 4.55 6.54 13.38
N HIS A 86 4.86 5.53 14.21
CA HIS A 86 6.05 5.52 15.07
C HIS A 86 7.36 5.30 14.30
N SER A 87 7.28 4.93 13.02
CA SER A 87 8.43 4.62 12.16
C SER A 87 8.72 5.73 11.15
N ARG A 88 8.10 6.89 11.29
CA ARG A 88 8.32 8.03 10.40
C ARG A 88 9.77 8.49 10.42
N GLY A 89 10.29 8.92 9.27
CA GLY A 89 11.67 9.38 9.13
C GLY A 89 12.70 8.28 8.94
N LYS A 90 12.31 7.02 8.98
CA LYS A 90 13.21 5.87 8.77
C LYS A 90 13.26 5.37 7.32
N GLY A 91 12.52 6.00 6.41
CA GLY A 91 12.46 5.58 5.00
C GLY A 91 11.74 4.26 4.76
N ILE A 92 10.80 3.89 5.62
CA ILE A 92 10.12 2.58 5.57
C ILE A 92 9.31 2.41 4.29
N ALA A 93 8.51 3.41 3.91
CA ALA A 93 7.70 3.34 2.68
C ALA A 93 8.58 3.15 1.44
N ARG A 94 9.72 3.86 1.38
CA ARG A 94 10.69 3.71 0.28
C ARG A 94 11.25 2.29 0.23
N LYS A 95 11.67 1.74 1.38
CA LYS A 95 12.21 0.38 1.47
C LYS A 95 11.19 -0.66 1.04
N LEU A 96 9.95 -0.54 1.50
CA LEU A 96 8.87 -1.44 1.10
C LEU A 96 8.58 -1.35 -0.39
N CYS A 97 8.54 -0.15 -0.94
CA CYS A 97 8.28 0.05 -2.37
C CYS A 97 9.40 -0.55 -3.24
N LEU A 98 10.66 -0.33 -2.91
CA LEU A 98 11.78 -0.92 -3.64
C LEU A 98 11.77 -2.45 -3.57
N HIS A 99 11.47 -3.01 -2.40
CA HIS A 99 11.33 -4.46 -2.25
C HIS A 99 10.18 -4.99 -3.09
N SER A 100 9.03 -4.30 -3.09
CA SER A 100 7.87 -4.72 -3.89
C SER A 100 8.13 -4.70 -5.39
N GLN A 101 8.95 -3.77 -5.88
CA GLN A 101 9.35 -3.73 -7.29
C GLN A 101 10.22 -4.95 -7.65
N GLN A 102 11.14 -5.34 -6.77
CA GLN A 102 11.94 -6.54 -6.97
C GLN A 102 11.06 -7.79 -6.98
N ILE A 103 10.17 -7.93 -6.02
CA ILE A 103 9.20 -9.04 -5.97
C ILE A 103 8.30 -9.06 -7.20
N ALA A 104 7.84 -7.90 -7.65
CA ALA A 104 7.03 -7.81 -8.87
C ALA A 104 7.76 -8.36 -10.09
N ILE A 105 9.02 -8.00 -10.28
CA ILE A 105 9.86 -8.50 -11.38
C ILE A 105 10.04 -10.03 -11.26
N GLU A 106 10.33 -10.54 -10.07
CA GLU A 106 10.47 -11.97 -9.82
C GLU A 106 9.19 -12.75 -10.11
N LEU A 107 8.03 -12.15 -9.85
CA LEU A 107 6.72 -12.74 -10.14
C LEU A 107 6.29 -12.60 -11.61
N GLY A 108 7.08 -11.91 -12.43
CA GLY A 108 6.81 -11.75 -13.86
C GLY A 108 5.97 -10.54 -14.24
N TYR A 109 5.72 -9.63 -13.31
CA TYR A 109 5.02 -8.37 -13.63
C TYR A 109 5.92 -7.44 -14.43
N THR A 110 5.32 -6.70 -15.37
CA THR A 110 6.04 -5.75 -16.24
C THR A 110 5.84 -4.30 -15.82
N ALA A 111 4.85 -4.03 -14.97
CA ALA A 111 4.54 -2.70 -14.50
C ALA A 111 3.88 -2.76 -13.12
N MET A 112 3.86 -1.62 -12.43
CA MET A 112 3.15 -1.45 -11.16
C MET A 112 2.27 -0.21 -11.22
N GLN A 113 1.03 -0.36 -10.77
CA GLN A 113 0.02 0.70 -10.79
C GLN A 113 -0.64 0.86 -9.44
N PHE A 114 -0.77 2.10 -8.98
CA PHE A 114 -1.54 2.48 -7.82
C PHE A 114 -2.84 3.15 -8.29
N ASN A 115 -3.98 2.67 -7.82
CA ASN A 115 -5.28 3.07 -8.35
C ASN A 115 -5.91 4.26 -7.65
N SER A 116 -5.50 4.55 -6.43
CA SER A 116 -6.13 5.59 -5.61
C SER A 116 -5.11 6.19 -4.63
N VAL A 117 -4.22 6.99 -5.16
CA VAL A 117 -3.32 7.80 -4.32
C VAL A 117 -4.04 9.09 -3.99
N VAL A 118 -4.46 9.24 -2.74
CA VAL A 118 -5.23 10.42 -2.32
C VAL A 118 -4.38 11.68 -2.51
N SER A 119 -4.91 12.65 -3.24
CA SER A 119 -4.15 13.84 -3.67
C SER A 119 -3.63 14.68 -2.49
N THR A 120 -4.32 14.65 -1.37
CA THR A 120 -3.93 15.35 -0.13
C THR A 120 -2.82 14.66 0.65
N ASN A 121 -2.48 13.42 0.30
CA ASN A 121 -1.34 12.70 0.85
C ASN A 121 -0.06 13.09 0.08
N GLY A 122 0.36 14.35 0.23
CA GLY A 122 1.48 14.92 -0.52
C GLY A 122 2.82 14.21 -0.26
N ILE A 123 3.01 13.65 0.93
CA ILE A 123 4.22 12.88 1.28
C ILE A 123 4.30 11.64 0.40
N ALA A 124 3.21 10.88 0.28
CA ALA A 124 3.16 9.70 -0.55
C ALA A 124 3.31 10.04 -2.05
N VAL A 125 2.57 11.03 -2.54
CA VAL A 125 2.67 11.46 -3.94
C VAL A 125 4.10 11.81 -4.33
N LYS A 126 4.79 12.61 -3.51
CA LYS A 126 6.19 13.01 -3.75
C LYS A 126 7.13 11.82 -3.69
N LEU A 127 6.93 10.90 -2.75
CA LEU A 127 7.75 9.69 -2.65
C LEU A 127 7.62 8.82 -3.91
N TRP A 128 6.39 8.57 -4.35
CA TRP A 128 6.16 7.77 -5.56
C TRP A 128 6.77 8.44 -6.80
N GLN A 129 6.65 9.75 -6.92
CA GLN A 129 7.30 10.50 -8.01
C GLN A 129 8.82 10.38 -7.96
N LYS A 130 9.44 10.42 -6.78
CA LYS A 130 10.89 10.19 -6.61
C LYS A 130 11.32 8.77 -6.96
N LEU A 131 10.41 7.81 -6.90
CA LEU A 131 10.63 6.42 -7.31
C LEU A 131 10.20 6.14 -8.74
N ASP A 132 10.04 7.20 -9.54
CA ASP A 132 9.72 7.18 -10.98
C ASP A 132 8.32 6.69 -11.32
N TYR A 133 7.36 6.83 -10.39
CA TYR A 133 5.94 6.68 -10.73
C TYR A 133 5.41 7.98 -11.33
N ASN A 134 4.65 7.86 -12.42
CA ASN A 134 4.00 8.99 -13.07
C ASN A 134 2.51 9.02 -12.73
N ILE A 135 1.96 10.19 -12.53
CA ILE A 135 0.51 10.39 -12.45
C ILE A 135 -0.02 10.24 -13.87
N ILE A 136 -0.81 9.19 -14.14
CA ILE A 136 -1.39 8.93 -15.46
C ILE A 136 -2.87 9.30 -15.54
N GLY A 137 -3.48 9.61 -14.42
CA GLY A 137 -4.87 10.03 -14.37
C GLY A 137 -5.24 10.62 -13.03
N THR A 138 -6.29 11.43 -13.03
CA THR A 138 -6.89 12.02 -11.83
C THR A 138 -8.37 11.67 -11.81
N ILE A 139 -8.85 11.12 -10.72
CA ILE A 139 -10.27 10.85 -10.51
C ILE A 139 -10.80 11.98 -9.62
N PRO A 140 -11.63 12.88 -10.15
CA PRO A 140 -12.12 14.02 -9.39
C PRO A 140 -13.02 13.57 -8.25
N LYS A 141 -12.81 14.17 -7.06
CA LYS A 141 -13.67 13.96 -5.88
C LYS A 141 -13.87 12.48 -5.53
N ALA A 142 -12.84 11.67 -5.72
CA ALA A 142 -12.90 10.21 -5.58
C ALA A 142 -12.80 9.73 -4.13
N TYR A 143 -12.32 10.56 -3.22
CA TYR A 143 -12.06 10.18 -1.84
C TYR A 143 -12.71 11.15 -0.86
N ASN A 144 -13.54 10.63 0.03
CA ASN A 144 -14.18 11.45 1.07
C ASN A 144 -13.26 11.53 2.30
N HIS A 145 -12.37 12.53 2.28
CA HIS A 145 -11.45 12.78 3.38
C HIS A 145 -12.21 13.26 4.61
N LYS A 146 -11.90 12.68 5.77
CA LYS A 146 -12.64 12.94 7.01
C LYS A 146 -12.70 14.42 7.39
N ARG A 147 -11.63 15.17 7.13
CA ARG A 147 -11.54 16.59 7.47
C ARG A 147 -11.78 17.54 6.29
N LEU A 148 -11.38 17.14 5.10
CA LEU A 148 -11.36 18.00 3.92
C LEU A 148 -12.53 17.78 2.96
N GLY A 149 -13.35 16.75 3.20
CA GLY A 149 -14.43 16.37 2.30
C GLY A 149 -13.92 15.67 1.04
N LEU A 150 -14.65 15.82 -0.06
CA LEU A 150 -14.33 15.15 -1.32
C LEU A 150 -13.07 15.74 -1.94
N VAL A 151 -12.06 14.91 -2.10
CA VAL A 151 -10.77 15.26 -2.69
C VAL A 151 -10.46 14.31 -3.86
N ASP A 152 -9.53 14.71 -4.73
CA ASP A 152 -9.13 13.91 -5.88
C ASP A 152 -8.25 12.73 -5.47
N SER A 153 -8.27 11.67 -6.29
CA SER A 153 -7.33 10.56 -6.23
C SER A 153 -6.54 10.48 -7.53
N PHE A 154 -5.25 10.15 -7.42
CA PHE A 154 -4.39 9.94 -8.57
C PHE A 154 -4.26 8.45 -8.89
N ILE A 155 -4.18 8.13 -10.19
CA ILE A 155 -3.70 6.86 -10.67
C ILE A 155 -2.22 7.06 -11.02
N MET A 156 -1.34 6.26 -10.41
CA MET A 156 0.10 6.37 -10.63
C MET A 156 0.64 5.05 -11.18
N HIS A 157 1.63 5.14 -12.05
CA HIS A 157 2.12 4.00 -12.82
C HIS A 157 3.62 4.06 -13.02
N LYS A 158 4.28 2.89 -12.98
CA LYS A 158 5.69 2.74 -13.31
C LYS A 158 5.90 1.48 -14.12
N GLN A 159 6.62 1.61 -15.24
CA GLN A 159 7.12 0.46 -16.00
C GLN A 159 8.29 -0.17 -15.23
N LEU A 160 8.28 -1.50 -15.07
CA LEU A 160 9.36 -2.26 -14.42
C LEU A 160 10.26 -2.87 -15.48
N GLU A 161 11.54 -2.95 -15.16
CA GLU A 161 12.54 -3.55 -16.02
C GLU A 161 13.11 -4.83 -15.42
#